data_e277c7f5b8710a02a12d2f3237ec29e5
#
_entry.id   e277c7f5b8710a02a12d2f3237ec29e5
#
_cell.length_a   1.000
_cell.length_b   1.000
_cell.length_c   1.000
_cell.angle_alpha   90.00
_cell.angle_beta   90.00
_cell.angle_gamma   90.00
#
_symmetry.space_group_name_H-M   'P 1'
#
loop_
_entity.id
_entity.type
_entity.pdbx_description
1 polymer ?
#
loop_
_entity_poly.entity_id
_entity_poly.type
_entity_poly.pdbx_seq_one_letter_code
_entity_poly.pdbx_strand_id
1 'polypeptide(L)'
;MEEYPFVKNFESLFEELSQKIAERPEGSGTVEAFDKGIHHLGKKIIEEAGEVWIAAEYQSDEELAEEMSQLLYWLQVMAHKRGLKLEDIYTYL
;
A
#
# COMPACT_ATOMS: atom_id res chain seq x y z
N MET A 1 -22.46 1.82 13.95
CA MET A 1 -22.10 1.13 12.71
C MET A 1 -21.29 -0.10 13.02
N GLU A 2 -21.60 -1.16 12.35
CA GLU A 2 -20.91 -2.40 12.55
C GLU A 2 -19.57 -2.39 11.87
N GLU A 3 -18.52 -2.80 12.56
CA GLU A 3 -17.21 -2.90 11.95
C GLU A 3 -16.96 -4.35 11.53
N TYR A 4 -16.37 -4.51 10.37
CA TYR A 4 -15.97 -5.82 9.89
C TYR A 4 -14.61 -6.14 10.53
N PRO A 5 -14.55 -7.11 11.44
CA PRO A 5 -13.32 -7.34 12.20
C PRO A 5 -12.12 -7.77 11.37
N PHE A 6 -12.35 -8.19 10.12
CA PHE A 6 -11.28 -8.62 9.23
C PHE A 6 -10.93 -7.60 8.15
N VAL A 7 -11.61 -6.44 8.15
CA VAL A 7 -11.35 -5.39 7.18
C VAL A 7 -10.39 -4.38 7.79
N LYS A 8 -9.28 -4.17 7.12
CA LYS A 8 -8.30 -3.17 7.54
C LYS A 8 -8.74 -1.79 7.10
N ASN A 9 -8.32 -0.79 7.84
CA ASN A 9 -8.39 0.57 7.35
C ASN A 9 -6.97 1.03 7.00
N PHE A 10 -6.86 2.26 6.50
CA PHE A 10 -5.58 2.78 6.04
C PHE A 10 -4.54 2.84 7.17
N GLU A 11 -4.97 3.26 8.35
CA GLU A 11 -4.09 3.39 9.50
C GLU A 11 -3.65 2.04 10.03
N SER A 12 -4.56 1.07 10.12
CA SER A 12 -4.18 -0.25 10.63
C SER A 12 -3.26 -0.99 9.66
N LEU A 13 -3.43 -0.77 8.36
CA LEU A 13 -2.49 -1.31 7.39
C LEU A 13 -1.09 -0.74 7.60
N PHE A 14 -1.00 0.57 7.85
CA PHE A 14 0.28 1.22 8.06
C PHE A 14 1.02 0.61 9.26
N GLU A 15 0.28 0.36 10.35
CA GLU A 15 0.86 -0.27 11.54
C GLU A 15 1.28 -1.71 11.28
N GLU A 16 0.46 -2.46 10.56
CA GLU A 16 0.79 -3.84 10.20
C GLU A 16 2.09 -3.90 9.39
N LEU A 17 2.23 -3.01 8.42
CA LEU A 17 3.44 -2.95 7.60
C LEU A 17 4.66 -2.54 8.42
N SER A 18 4.46 -1.60 9.35
CA SER A 18 5.54 -1.19 10.26
C SER A 18 6.05 -2.38 11.06
N GLN A 19 5.14 -3.18 11.60
CA GLN A 19 5.52 -4.37 12.37
C GLN A 19 6.25 -5.40 11.50
N LYS A 20 5.75 -5.65 10.29
CA LYS A 20 6.39 -6.61 9.39
C LYS A 20 7.80 -6.19 9.04
N ILE A 21 8.00 -4.90 8.79
CA ILE A 21 9.33 -4.39 8.45
C ILE A 21 10.27 -4.50 9.66
N ALA A 22 9.76 -4.26 10.86
CA ALA A 22 10.58 -4.36 12.08
C ALA A 22 10.90 -5.82 12.43
N GLU A 23 9.93 -6.70 12.34
CA GLU A 23 10.07 -8.11 12.76
C GLU A 23 10.69 -8.98 11.68
N ARG A 24 10.51 -8.59 10.43
CA ARG A 24 11.09 -9.27 9.27
C ARG A 24 10.71 -10.76 9.22
N PRO A 25 9.40 -11.07 9.22
CA PRO A 25 9.00 -12.48 9.18
C PRO A 25 9.48 -13.14 7.89
N GLU A 26 9.89 -14.40 8.04
CA GLU A 26 10.38 -15.17 6.91
C GLU A 26 9.30 -15.30 5.84
N GLY A 27 9.69 -15.12 4.58
CA GLY A 27 8.77 -15.24 3.45
C GLY A 27 7.86 -14.04 3.23
N SER A 28 8.07 -12.94 3.95
CA SER A 28 7.23 -11.75 3.80
C SER A 28 7.52 -11.04 2.48
N GLY A 29 6.48 -10.92 1.63
CA GLY A 29 6.59 -10.12 0.40
C GLY A 29 6.82 -8.65 0.66
N THR A 30 6.27 -8.13 1.79
CA THR A 30 6.47 -6.73 2.17
C THR A 30 7.94 -6.46 2.49
N VAL A 31 8.57 -7.32 3.28
CA VAL A 31 9.98 -7.16 3.63
C VAL A 31 10.84 -7.26 2.38
N GLU A 32 10.56 -8.22 1.53
CA GLU A 32 11.31 -8.40 0.28
C GLU A 32 11.24 -7.14 -0.60
N ALA A 33 10.04 -6.59 -0.79
CA ALA A 33 9.86 -5.40 -1.59
C ALA A 33 10.53 -4.18 -0.95
N PHE A 34 10.39 -4.04 0.37
CA PHE A 34 11.04 -2.97 1.12
C PHE A 34 12.56 -3.01 0.92
N ASP A 35 13.13 -4.20 1.00
CA ASP A 35 14.58 -4.37 0.85
C ASP A 35 15.08 -4.08 -0.57
N LYS A 36 14.24 -4.31 -1.57
CA LYS A 36 14.62 -4.01 -2.95
C LYS A 36 14.81 -2.52 -3.21
N GLY A 37 14.17 -1.67 -2.41
CA GLY A 37 14.46 -0.25 -2.42
C GLY A 37 13.51 0.61 -3.23
N ILE A 38 13.81 1.91 -3.21
CA ILE A 38 12.92 2.96 -3.73
C ILE A 38 12.61 2.78 -5.22
N HIS A 39 13.60 2.41 -6.00
CA HIS A 39 13.39 2.25 -7.44
C HIS A 39 12.37 1.14 -7.74
N HIS A 40 12.50 0.01 -7.07
CA HIS A 40 11.53 -1.08 -7.21
C HIS A 40 10.13 -0.64 -6.78
N LEU A 41 10.04 0.03 -5.63
CA LEU A 41 8.75 0.50 -5.12
C LEU A 41 8.12 1.52 -6.07
N GLY A 42 8.93 2.40 -6.66
CA GLY A 42 8.44 3.37 -7.64
C GLY A 42 7.84 2.69 -8.87
N LYS A 43 8.49 1.63 -9.35
CA LYS A 43 7.96 0.87 -10.49
C LYS A 43 6.63 0.22 -10.14
N LYS A 44 6.49 -0.30 -8.92
CA LYS A 44 5.23 -0.89 -8.46
C LYS A 44 4.11 0.15 -8.38
N ILE A 45 4.43 1.34 -7.91
CA ILE A 45 3.44 2.42 -7.84
C ILE A 45 2.95 2.80 -9.23
N ILE A 46 3.86 2.92 -10.20
CA ILE A 46 3.47 3.25 -11.57
C ILE A 46 2.61 2.15 -12.18
N GLU A 47 2.99 0.88 -11.97
CA GLU A 47 2.21 -0.24 -12.48
C GLU A 47 0.79 -0.22 -11.92
N GLU A 48 0.64 -0.07 -10.62
CA GLU A 48 -0.69 -0.09 -10.00
C GLU A 48 -1.50 1.14 -10.36
N ALA A 49 -0.86 2.30 -10.50
CA ALA A 49 -1.56 3.51 -10.94
C ALA A 49 -2.12 3.32 -12.34
N GLY A 50 -1.36 2.68 -13.23
CA GLY A 50 -1.83 2.35 -14.57
C GLY A 50 -3.01 1.39 -14.55
N GLU A 51 -2.94 0.38 -13.69
CA GLU A 51 -4.03 -0.59 -13.55
C GLU A 51 -5.29 0.05 -12.97
N VAL A 52 -5.16 1.02 -12.06
CA VAL A 52 -6.31 1.79 -11.58
C VAL A 52 -6.98 2.52 -12.74
N TRP A 53 -6.21 3.17 -13.58
CA TRP A 53 -6.75 3.88 -14.74
C TRP A 53 -7.49 2.92 -15.68
N ILE A 54 -6.85 1.81 -16.02
CA ILE A 54 -7.45 0.82 -16.92
C ILE A 54 -8.76 0.27 -16.32
N ALA A 55 -8.73 -0.03 -15.02
CA ALA A 55 -9.92 -0.57 -14.36
C ALA A 55 -11.05 0.45 -14.35
N ALA A 56 -10.74 1.74 -14.15
CA ALA A 56 -11.76 2.78 -14.15
C ALA A 56 -12.45 2.93 -15.49
N GLU A 57 -11.73 2.71 -16.59
CA GLU A 57 -12.29 2.87 -17.92
C GLU A 57 -12.97 1.61 -18.45
N TYR A 58 -12.47 0.44 -18.09
CA TYR A 58 -12.85 -0.78 -18.80
C TYR A 58 -13.30 -1.94 -17.91
N GLN A 59 -13.22 -1.82 -16.59
CA GLN A 59 -13.51 -2.94 -15.73
C GLN A 59 -14.61 -2.59 -14.73
N SER A 60 -14.93 -3.54 -13.84
CA SER A 60 -16.00 -3.38 -12.87
C SER A 60 -15.54 -2.51 -11.69
N ASP A 61 -16.52 -2.03 -10.92
CA ASP A 61 -16.23 -1.29 -9.70
C ASP A 61 -15.44 -2.13 -8.70
N GLU A 62 -15.73 -3.44 -8.66
CA GLU A 62 -15.00 -4.33 -7.77
C GLU A 62 -13.52 -4.43 -8.15
N GLU A 63 -13.26 -4.58 -9.45
CA GLU A 63 -11.88 -4.63 -9.94
C GLU A 63 -11.17 -3.31 -9.74
N LEU A 64 -11.86 -2.20 -9.94
CA LEU A 64 -11.29 -0.88 -9.68
C LEU A 64 -10.92 -0.73 -8.21
N ALA A 65 -11.82 -1.12 -7.30
CA ALA A 65 -11.54 -1.03 -5.86
C ALA A 65 -10.34 -1.88 -5.48
N GLU A 66 -10.21 -3.06 -6.07
CA GLU A 66 -9.07 -3.94 -5.82
C GLU A 66 -7.76 -3.28 -6.27
N GLU A 67 -7.74 -2.71 -7.46
CA GLU A 67 -6.54 -2.04 -7.96
C GLU A 67 -6.18 -0.82 -7.12
N MET A 68 -7.19 -0.06 -6.68
CA MET A 68 -6.94 1.06 -5.80
C MET A 68 -6.33 0.62 -4.47
N SER A 69 -6.79 -0.50 -3.93
CA SER A 69 -6.22 -1.02 -2.69
C SER A 69 -4.75 -1.42 -2.86
N GLN A 70 -4.39 -1.98 -4.01
CA GLN A 70 -3.00 -2.31 -4.30
C GLN A 70 -2.14 -1.06 -4.36
N LEU A 71 -2.65 -0.01 -4.99
CA LEU A 71 -1.92 1.25 -5.06
C LEU A 71 -1.70 1.84 -3.67
N LEU A 72 -2.73 1.83 -2.81
CA LEU A 72 -2.59 2.31 -1.45
C LEU A 72 -1.53 1.54 -0.68
N TYR A 73 -1.49 0.23 -0.87
CA TYR A 73 -0.46 -0.62 -0.25
C TYR A 73 0.95 -0.18 -0.64
N TRP A 74 1.22 -0.02 -1.93
CA TRP A 74 2.56 0.35 -2.39
C TRP A 74 2.96 1.75 -1.97
N LEU A 75 2.01 2.68 -1.90
CA LEU A 75 2.27 4.01 -1.38
C LEU A 75 2.72 3.95 0.08
N GLN A 76 2.10 3.07 0.87
CA GLN A 76 2.49 2.92 2.27
C GLN A 76 3.86 2.28 2.43
N VAL A 77 4.18 1.27 1.61
CA VAL A 77 5.52 0.67 1.66
C VAL A 77 6.57 1.74 1.33
N MET A 78 6.29 2.58 0.34
CA MET A 78 7.19 3.68 -0.01
C MET A 78 7.36 4.66 1.15
N ALA A 79 6.26 5.01 1.83
CA ALA A 79 6.32 5.90 2.99
C ALA A 79 7.22 5.32 4.07
N HIS A 80 7.08 4.04 4.37
CA HIS A 80 7.95 3.38 5.34
C HIS A 80 9.41 3.41 4.91
N LYS A 81 9.65 3.19 3.63
CA LYS A 81 11.04 3.19 3.12
C LYS A 81 11.70 4.55 3.29
N ARG A 82 10.93 5.62 3.17
CA ARG A 82 11.44 6.98 3.35
C ARG A 82 11.34 7.45 4.80
N GLY A 83 10.79 6.65 5.70
CA GLY A 83 10.64 7.04 7.09
C GLY A 83 9.55 8.06 7.34
N LEU A 84 8.56 8.15 6.44
CA LEU A 84 7.44 9.07 6.60
C LEU A 84 6.35 8.45 7.46
N LYS A 85 5.67 9.29 8.23
CA LYS A 85 4.47 8.91 8.96
C LYS A 85 3.24 9.35 8.16
N LEU A 86 2.09 8.77 8.47
CA LEU A 86 0.86 9.16 7.80
C LEU A 86 0.54 10.64 8.02
N GLU A 87 0.82 11.17 9.21
CA GLU A 87 0.61 12.57 9.51
C GLU A 87 1.38 13.48 8.57
N ASP A 88 2.58 13.07 8.16
CA ASP A 88 3.37 13.85 7.21
C ASP A 88 2.64 14.01 5.88
N ILE A 89 1.96 12.94 5.46
CA ILE A 89 1.18 12.95 4.22
C ILE A 89 -0.10 13.76 4.41
N TYR A 90 -0.80 13.55 5.51
CA TYR A 90 -2.08 14.19 5.78
C TYR A 90 -1.97 15.71 5.89
N THR A 91 -0.80 16.20 6.28
CA THR A 91 -0.56 17.65 6.37
C THR A 91 -0.87 18.36 5.05
N TYR A 92 -0.70 17.67 3.92
CA TYR A 92 -0.90 18.29 2.61
C TYR A 92 -2.30 18.05 2.02
N LEU A 93 -3.15 17.34 2.73
CA LEU A 93 -4.52 17.14 2.30
C LEU A 93 -5.42 18.27 2.74
#